data_8d7de1eb93451f2dfb9275989354e22b
#
_entry.id   8d7de1eb93451f2dfb9275989354e22b
#
_cell.length_a   1.000
_cell.length_b   1.000
_cell.length_c   1.000
_cell.angle_alpha   90.00
_cell.angle_beta   90.00
_cell.angle_gamma   90.00
#
_symmetry.space_group_name_H-M   'P 1'
#
loop_
_entity.id
_entity.type
_entity.pdbx_description
1 polymer ?
#
loop_
_entity_poly.entity_id
_entity_poly.type
_entity_poly.pdbx_seq_one_letter_code
_entity_poly.pdbx_strand_id
1 'polypeptide(L)'
;MKNKKRNWSWLLPVALIIAVLISIIFTALIWVTPSHFQVFGSKSAPAAGSVDKNVAGKQSITDVYLPVSLTYYENDTRYQLSSTKIDVIDLARRRIKNVRIKKITKETFRSQEEYLKFLNMNDSYSLNYSAPVTLGLFKNHMKSMTKSDANYAFSRILVPLNRHGVIYFMDDHSLNVYTAQINVQAIGKMSSLITRRDIKMVRVEYRLFNGHITKYFLQPIEVPKSSYLINRENTGLFVTRLIGSNENSSVTTREQKKQTIYTDDAGQRMVIKNHNGYVSYTNYAKEIAEARHRSLYDSLNLSFDRLKLLDVALDDVRYSEFDFQSKNATYRSYINGFPIISADEYGSYQVQITDSGNQHLVFSLYTLQVPVPADSNAVQLPNTDDVMESLKQSGIDMQKINNVQIGYRESKNESSALVIDLTPTYFVKYNNVWIDYRDLVHNEEGSR
;
A
#
# COMPACT_ATOMS: atom_id res chain seq x y z
N MET A 1 -69.39 10.24 41.82
CA MET A 1 -68.26 9.82 40.98
C MET A 1 -66.97 10.39 41.57
N LYS A 2 -66.12 9.55 42.21
CA LYS A 2 -64.86 9.97 42.82
C LYS A 2 -63.74 9.81 41.78
N ASN A 3 -63.17 10.94 41.34
CA ASN A 3 -61.98 10.95 40.46
C ASN A 3 -60.75 10.50 41.30
N LYS A 4 -60.24 9.33 40.97
CA LYS A 4 -58.99 8.78 41.52
C LYS A 4 -57.80 9.46 40.82
N LYS A 5 -57.26 10.51 41.41
CA LYS A 5 -55.99 11.12 40.98
C LYS A 5 -54.91 10.05 41.11
N ARG A 6 -54.37 9.58 39.98
CA ARG A 6 -53.28 8.61 39.89
C ARG A 6 -52.00 9.37 40.26
N ASN A 7 -51.42 9.09 41.43
CA ASN A 7 -50.19 9.71 41.91
C ASN A 7 -49.03 9.24 41.04
N TRP A 8 -48.57 10.10 40.15
CA TRP A 8 -47.39 9.86 39.31
C TRP A 8 -46.06 10.29 39.95
N SER A 9 -46.06 10.66 41.24
CA SER A 9 -44.89 11.16 41.98
C SER A 9 -43.73 10.16 42.10
N TRP A 10 -43.97 8.88 41.93
CA TRP A 10 -42.91 7.85 41.99
C TRP A 10 -42.20 7.65 40.65
N LEU A 11 -42.78 8.10 39.52
CA LEU A 11 -42.17 8.01 38.17
C LEU A 11 -40.90 8.88 38.05
N LEU A 12 -40.88 10.04 38.67
CA LEU A 12 -39.76 10.98 38.65
C LEU A 12 -38.50 10.39 39.31
N PRO A 13 -38.53 9.84 40.53
CA PRO A 13 -37.35 9.20 41.10
C PRO A 13 -36.91 7.92 40.33
N VAL A 14 -37.84 7.15 39.80
CA VAL A 14 -37.51 5.97 38.94
C VAL A 14 -36.81 6.41 37.67
N ALA A 15 -37.31 7.44 36.99
CA ALA A 15 -36.66 7.97 35.78
C ALA A 15 -35.24 8.51 36.06
N LEU A 16 -35.06 9.16 37.25
CA LEU A 16 -33.75 9.63 37.67
C LEU A 16 -32.77 8.49 37.93
N ILE A 17 -33.21 7.42 38.59
CA ILE A 17 -32.37 6.22 38.82
C ILE A 17 -31.97 5.56 37.48
N ILE A 18 -32.90 5.45 36.54
CA ILE A 18 -32.64 4.91 35.21
C ILE A 18 -31.61 5.79 34.48
N ALA A 19 -31.74 7.11 34.49
CA ALA A 19 -30.81 8.03 33.86
C ALA A 19 -29.39 7.93 34.47
N VAL A 20 -29.29 7.79 35.80
CA VAL A 20 -28.00 7.58 36.47
C VAL A 20 -27.39 6.23 36.11
N LEU A 21 -28.17 5.15 36.04
CA LEU A 21 -27.69 3.83 35.62
C LEU A 21 -27.19 3.88 34.17
N ILE A 22 -27.92 4.52 33.27
CA ILE A 22 -27.50 4.71 31.86
C ILE A 22 -26.19 5.52 31.81
N SER A 23 -26.04 6.56 32.58
CA SER A 23 -24.82 7.36 32.68
C SER A 23 -23.62 6.54 33.17
N ILE A 24 -23.81 5.71 34.20
CA ILE A 24 -22.78 4.81 34.71
C ILE A 24 -22.38 3.76 33.65
N ILE A 25 -23.36 3.20 32.94
CA ILE A 25 -23.10 2.24 31.85
C ILE A 25 -22.30 2.91 30.74
N PHE A 26 -22.67 4.10 30.28
CA PHE A 26 -21.91 4.84 29.28
C PHE A 26 -20.51 5.22 29.77
N THR A 27 -20.36 5.61 31.00
CA THR A 27 -19.06 5.90 31.61
C THR A 27 -18.19 4.65 31.67
N ALA A 28 -18.75 3.51 32.08
CA ALA A 28 -18.04 2.23 32.08
C ALA A 28 -17.68 1.79 30.66
N LEU A 29 -18.55 1.97 29.66
CA LEU A 29 -18.27 1.68 28.25
C LEU A 29 -17.13 2.55 27.72
N ILE A 30 -17.05 3.82 28.09
CA ILE A 30 -15.93 4.72 27.71
C ILE A 30 -14.61 4.26 28.34
N TRP A 31 -14.64 3.74 29.56
CA TRP A 31 -13.43 3.27 30.26
C TRP A 31 -12.98 1.86 29.84
N VAL A 32 -13.94 0.98 29.50
CA VAL A 32 -13.65 -0.42 29.10
C VAL A 32 -13.34 -0.52 27.60
N THR A 33 -13.76 0.46 26.79
CA THR A 33 -13.55 0.43 25.34
C THR A 33 -12.84 1.72 24.85
N PRO A 34 -11.52 1.82 25.01
CA PRO A 34 -10.79 3.05 24.61
C PRO A 34 -10.74 3.32 23.10
N SER A 35 -11.37 2.52 22.23
CA SER A 35 -11.15 2.63 20.76
C SER A 35 -12.30 2.26 19.84
N HIS A 36 -13.57 2.21 20.30
CA HIS A 36 -14.69 1.89 19.42
C HIS A 36 -15.84 2.89 19.52
N PHE A 37 -15.64 4.12 19.04
CA PHE A 37 -16.76 4.96 18.63
C PHE A 37 -17.07 4.66 17.14
N GLN A 38 -17.88 3.66 16.87
CA GLN A 38 -18.64 3.61 15.64
C GLN A 38 -19.78 4.62 15.75
N VAL A 39 -19.69 5.71 14.99
CA VAL A 39 -20.77 6.66 14.81
C VAL A 39 -21.94 5.91 14.15
N PHE A 40 -23.04 5.73 14.89
CA PHE A 40 -24.28 5.24 14.37
C PHE A 40 -24.82 6.25 13.34
N GLY A 41 -24.85 5.89 12.09
CA GLY A 41 -25.66 6.59 11.08
C GLY A 41 -24.90 7.19 9.90
N SER A 42 -24.16 6.38 9.16
CA SER A 42 -24.06 6.54 7.71
C SER A 42 -23.46 5.23 7.14
N LYS A 43 -24.16 4.63 6.18
CA LYS A 43 -23.63 3.55 5.34
C LYS A 43 -22.62 4.18 4.37
N SER A 44 -21.44 4.45 4.83
CA SER A 44 -20.31 4.91 4.04
C SER A 44 -19.15 3.96 4.25
N ALA A 45 -18.41 3.73 3.21
CA ALA A 45 -17.20 2.95 2.99
C ALA A 45 -16.66 2.10 4.16
N PRO A 46 -16.09 0.93 3.91
CA PRO A 46 -15.45 0.15 4.97
C PRO A 46 -14.42 1.06 5.63
N ALA A 47 -14.69 1.44 6.88
CA ALA A 47 -13.74 2.13 7.72
C ALA A 47 -12.44 1.33 7.70
N ALA A 48 -11.33 1.97 7.39
CA ALA A 48 -10.02 1.43 7.68
C ALA A 48 -10.06 0.89 9.10
N GLY A 49 -9.77 -0.40 9.27
CA GLY A 49 -10.04 -1.12 10.51
C GLY A 49 -9.44 -0.37 11.69
N SER A 50 -10.19 -0.25 12.76
CA SER A 50 -9.69 0.19 14.06
C SER A 50 -8.50 -0.70 14.41
N VAL A 51 -7.31 -0.13 14.40
CA VAL A 51 -6.07 -0.83 14.72
C VAL A 51 -6.13 -1.19 16.20
N ASP A 52 -6.37 -2.45 16.46
CA ASP A 52 -6.14 -3.03 17.79
C ASP A 52 -4.62 -2.93 18.03
N LYS A 53 -4.17 -2.07 18.95
CA LYS A 53 -2.74 -1.80 19.23
C LYS A 53 -1.92 -3.05 19.58
N ASN A 54 -2.57 -4.20 19.74
CA ASN A 54 -1.94 -5.51 19.96
C ASN A 54 -1.68 -6.31 18.65
N VAL A 55 -1.89 -5.74 17.45
CA VAL A 55 -1.83 -6.46 16.18
C VAL A 55 -0.55 -6.17 15.39
N ALA A 56 0.20 -5.11 15.72
CA ALA A 56 1.38 -4.70 14.96
C ALA A 56 2.45 -5.82 14.79
N GLY A 57 2.58 -6.74 15.75
CA GLY A 57 3.51 -7.88 15.66
C GLY A 57 2.96 -9.14 14.93
N LYS A 58 1.71 -9.15 14.48
CA LYS A 58 1.04 -10.34 13.92
C LYS A 58 0.88 -10.34 12.40
N GLN A 59 1.28 -9.27 11.71
CA GLN A 59 1.09 -9.19 10.26
C GLN A 59 1.97 -10.20 9.51
N SER A 60 1.33 -10.90 8.59
CA SER A 60 1.99 -11.84 7.70
C SER A 60 2.66 -11.10 6.54
N ILE A 61 3.76 -11.66 6.04
CA ILE A 61 4.42 -11.17 4.84
C ILE A 61 3.43 -11.03 3.65
N THR A 62 2.46 -11.91 3.55
CA THR A 62 1.43 -11.89 2.50
C THR A 62 0.42 -10.75 2.66
N ASP A 63 0.40 -10.04 3.78
CA ASP A 63 -0.49 -8.89 4.00
C ASP A 63 0.11 -7.58 3.47
N VAL A 64 1.43 -7.55 3.28
CA VAL A 64 2.17 -6.40 2.72
C VAL A 64 2.47 -6.60 1.23
N TYR A 65 2.80 -7.84 0.82
CA TYR A 65 3.04 -8.17 -0.59
C TYR A 65 1.73 -8.49 -1.31
N LEU A 66 0.87 -7.48 -1.46
CA LEU A 66 -0.44 -7.57 -2.10
C LEU A 66 -0.44 -6.94 -3.49
N PRO A 67 -1.30 -7.43 -4.41
CA PRO A 67 -1.59 -6.70 -5.64
C PRO A 67 -2.16 -5.32 -5.32
N VAL A 68 -1.93 -4.36 -6.19
CA VAL A 68 -2.40 -2.97 -6.04
C VAL A 68 -3.55 -2.62 -6.98
N SER A 69 -3.77 -3.43 -8.01
CA SER A 69 -4.93 -3.25 -8.91
C SER A 69 -5.43 -4.58 -9.47
N LEU A 70 -6.71 -4.60 -9.81
CA LEU A 70 -7.38 -5.69 -10.49
C LEU A 70 -7.91 -5.17 -11.83
N THR A 71 -7.55 -5.85 -12.92
CA THR A 71 -8.10 -5.55 -14.24
C THR A 71 -8.82 -6.76 -14.81
N TYR A 72 -9.77 -6.50 -15.70
CA TYR A 72 -10.51 -7.51 -16.47
C TYR A 72 -10.40 -7.21 -17.95
N TYR A 73 -10.15 -8.21 -18.77
CA TYR A 73 -10.03 -8.08 -20.21
C TYR A 73 -11.09 -8.91 -20.91
N GLU A 74 -11.91 -8.24 -21.72
CA GLU A 74 -13.00 -8.83 -22.49
C GLU A 74 -13.24 -8.04 -23.77
N ASN A 75 -13.51 -8.72 -24.88
CA ASN A 75 -13.86 -8.09 -26.17
C ASN A 75 -12.87 -6.99 -26.58
N ASP A 76 -11.58 -7.31 -26.54
CA ASP A 76 -10.48 -6.41 -26.87
C ASP A 76 -10.42 -5.12 -26.04
N THR A 77 -11.10 -5.11 -24.91
CA THR A 77 -11.09 -3.98 -23.99
C THR A 77 -10.67 -4.40 -22.59
N ARG A 78 -9.75 -3.65 -22.00
CA ARG A 78 -9.32 -3.82 -20.61
C ARG A 78 -9.98 -2.80 -19.71
N TYR A 79 -10.46 -3.26 -18.58
CA TYR A 79 -11.06 -2.44 -17.54
C TYR A 79 -10.31 -2.59 -16.23
N GLN A 80 -9.96 -1.49 -15.57
CA GLN A 80 -9.60 -1.52 -14.17
C GLN A 80 -10.87 -1.54 -13.32
N LEU A 81 -10.92 -2.48 -12.37
CA LEU A 81 -12.02 -2.60 -11.43
C LEU A 81 -11.70 -1.76 -10.18
N SER A 82 -12.64 -0.94 -9.77
CA SER A 82 -12.51 -0.09 -8.58
C SER A 82 -13.84 0.03 -7.85
N SER A 83 -13.80 0.31 -6.56
CA SER A 83 -14.99 0.61 -5.76
C SER A 83 -14.60 1.51 -4.60
N THR A 84 -15.48 2.46 -4.27
CA THR A 84 -15.38 3.28 -3.05
C THR A 84 -16.03 2.62 -1.84
N LYS A 85 -16.72 1.48 -2.03
CA LYS A 85 -17.49 0.80 -0.98
C LYS A 85 -16.83 -0.48 -0.47
N ILE A 86 -16.00 -1.11 -1.30
CA ILE A 86 -15.34 -2.39 -1.01
C ILE A 86 -13.90 -2.38 -1.51
N ASP A 87 -13.02 -3.06 -0.81
CA ASP A 87 -11.69 -3.39 -1.34
C ASP A 87 -11.81 -4.53 -2.37
N VAL A 88 -11.70 -4.17 -3.65
CA VAL A 88 -11.81 -5.09 -4.78
C VAL A 88 -10.64 -6.09 -4.78
N ILE A 89 -9.46 -5.67 -4.32
CA ILE A 89 -8.27 -6.52 -4.24
C ILE A 89 -8.45 -7.57 -3.15
N ASP A 90 -8.89 -7.16 -1.96
CA ASP A 90 -9.15 -8.10 -0.88
C ASP A 90 -10.26 -9.10 -1.26
N LEU A 91 -11.30 -8.63 -1.95
CA LEU A 91 -12.35 -9.50 -2.45
C LEU A 91 -11.83 -10.53 -3.45
N ALA A 92 -10.97 -10.13 -4.41
CA ALA A 92 -10.34 -11.04 -5.35
C ALA A 92 -9.38 -12.01 -4.65
N ARG A 93 -8.55 -11.51 -3.70
CA ARG A 93 -7.64 -12.31 -2.89
C ARG A 93 -8.36 -13.41 -2.12
N ARG A 94 -9.46 -13.10 -1.46
CA ARG A 94 -10.27 -14.11 -0.72
C ARG A 94 -10.77 -15.23 -1.62
N ARG A 95 -11.03 -14.96 -2.88
CA ARG A 95 -11.49 -15.96 -3.86
C ARG A 95 -10.39 -16.90 -4.34
N ILE A 96 -9.13 -16.42 -4.37
CA ILE A 96 -7.97 -17.23 -4.73
C ILE A 96 -7.20 -17.78 -3.52
N LYS A 97 -7.57 -17.42 -2.28
CA LYS A 97 -6.87 -17.84 -1.05
C LYS A 97 -6.74 -19.35 -0.89
N ASN A 98 -7.71 -20.11 -1.37
CA ASN A 98 -7.73 -21.56 -1.28
C ASN A 98 -7.14 -22.29 -2.49
N VAL A 99 -6.53 -21.53 -3.43
CA VAL A 99 -5.85 -22.10 -4.58
C VAL A 99 -4.61 -22.84 -4.13
N ARG A 100 -4.51 -24.12 -4.51
CA ARG A 100 -3.32 -24.95 -4.28
C ARG A 100 -2.64 -25.23 -5.61
N ILE A 101 -1.40 -24.81 -5.73
CA ILE A 101 -0.57 -25.01 -6.91
C ILE A 101 0.00 -26.43 -6.88
N LYS A 102 -0.17 -27.19 -7.97
CA LYS A 102 0.31 -28.57 -8.11
C LYS A 102 1.63 -28.66 -8.86
N LYS A 103 1.73 -27.96 -10.00
CA LYS A 103 2.87 -27.99 -10.90
C LYS A 103 3.05 -26.61 -11.53
N ILE A 104 4.29 -26.21 -11.71
CA ILE A 104 4.66 -24.97 -12.41
C ILE A 104 5.53 -25.33 -13.61
N THR A 105 5.24 -24.71 -14.74
CA THR A 105 6.09 -24.78 -15.95
C THR A 105 6.42 -23.36 -16.39
N LYS A 106 7.68 -23.15 -16.81
CA LYS A 106 8.18 -21.84 -17.25
C LYS A 106 8.22 -21.79 -18.77
N GLU A 107 7.77 -20.67 -19.33
CA GLU A 107 7.93 -20.27 -20.72
C GLU A 107 8.50 -18.84 -20.76
N THR A 108 9.35 -18.54 -21.74
CA THR A 108 9.90 -17.19 -21.94
C THR A 108 9.49 -16.71 -23.32
N PHE A 109 8.81 -15.58 -23.39
CA PHE A 109 8.40 -14.95 -24.64
C PHE A 109 9.60 -14.27 -25.30
N ARG A 110 9.61 -14.24 -26.64
CA ARG A 110 10.71 -13.69 -27.42
C ARG A 110 10.65 -12.19 -27.58
N SER A 111 9.45 -11.62 -27.50
CA SER A 111 9.23 -10.17 -27.62
C SER A 111 8.20 -9.66 -26.64
N GLN A 112 8.25 -8.35 -26.38
CA GLN A 112 7.28 -7.66 -25.53
C GLN A 112 5.89 -7.64 -26.16
N GLU A 113 5.80 -7.63 -27.50
CA GLU A 113 4.53 -7.65 -28.23
C GLU A 113 3.82 -9.00 -28.06
N GLU A 114 4.55 -10.13 -28.19
CA GLU A 114 4.00 -11.47 -27.94
C GLU A 114 3.53 -11.60 -26.50
N TYR A 115 4.31 -11.10 -25.56
CA TYR A 115 3.97 -11.09 -24.14
C TYR A 115 2.72 -10.26 -23.86
N LEU A 116 2.59 -9.05 -24.44
CA LEU A 116 1.41 -8.21 -24.31
C LEU A 116 0.17 -8.87 -24.94
N LYS A 117 0.32 -9.52 -26.08
CA LYS A 117 -0.77 -10.30 -26.70
C LYS A 117 -1.23 -11.42 -25.77
N PHE A 118 -0.32 -12.10 -25.09
CA PHE A 118 -0.67 -13.11 -24.09
C PHE A 118 -1.36 -12.51 -22.86
N LEU A 119 -0.89 -11.36 -22.37
CA LEU A 119 -1.51 -10.62 -21.29
C LEU A 119 -2.94 -10.18 -21.63
N ASN A 120 -3.22 -9.87 -22.90
CA ASN A 120 -4.54 -9.53 -23.43
C ASN A 120 -5.36 -10.78 -23.79
N MET A 121 -5.35 -11.78 -22.92
CA MET A 121 -6.19 -12.97 -23.04
C MET A 121 -7.63 -12.61 -22.69
N ASN A 122 -8.55 -12.87 -23.62
CA ASN A 122 -10.00 -12.65 -23.41
C ASN A 122 -10.52 -13.43 -22.21
N ASP A 123 -11.54 -12.89 -21.57
CA ASP A 123 -12.20 -13.45 -20.38
C ASP A 123 -11.20 -13.77 -19.28
N SER A 124 -10.33 -12.81 -18.97
CA SER A 124 -9.34 -12.98 -17.92
C SER A 124 -9.26 -11.81 -16.95
N TYR A 125 -8.98 -12.12 -15.69
CA TYR A 125 -8.57 -11.14 -14.67
C TYR A 125 -7.06 -11.09 -14.55
N SER A 126 -6.53 -9.89 -14.31
CA SER A 126 -5.13 -9.70 -13.93
C SER A 126 -5.05 -8.96 -12.59
N LEU A 127 -4.44 -9.62 -11.60
CA LEU A 127 -4.03 -9.01 -10.33
C LEU A 127 -2.62 -8.46 -10.53
N ASN A 128 -2.45 -7.16 -10.38
CA ASN A 128 -1.21 -6.48 -10.72
C ASN A 128 -0.53 -5.96 -9.46
N TYR A 129 0.75 -6.26 -9.33
CA TYR A 129 1.63 -5.75 -8.29
C TYR A 129 2.32 -4.47 -8.76
N SER A 130 2.73 -3.61 -7.85
CA SER A 130 3.50 -2.40 -8.20
C SER A 130 4.90 -2.72 -8.71
N ALA A 131 5.50 -3.78 -8.20
CA ALA A 131 6.84 -4.24 -8.56
C ALA A 131 6.91 -5.78 -8.45
N PRO A 132 7.94 -6.43 -9.04
CA PRO A 132 8.07 -7.87 -9.00
C PRO A 132 8.14 -8.41 -7.58
N VAL A 133 7.34 -9.44 -7.30
CA VAL A 133 7.37 -10.29 -6.12
C VAL A 133 7.80 -11.70 -6.50
N THR A 134 8.09 -12.56 -5.53
CA THR A 134 8.52 -13.93 -5.81
C THR A 134 7.53 -14.97 -5.32
N LEU A 135 7.46 -16.12 -6.00
CA LEU A 135 6.59 -17.21 -5.61
C LEU A 135 6.87 -17.72 -4.20
N GLY A 136 8.13 -17.63 -3.74
CA GLY A 136 8.53 -18.03 -2.40
C GLY A 136 7.79 -17.32 -1.26
N LEU A 137 7.33 -16.08 -1.48
CA LEU A 137 6.53 -15.34 -0.50
C LEU A 137 5.17 -16.00 -0.24
N PHE A 138 4.70 -16.82 -1.17
CA PHE A 138 3.41 -17.50 -1.14
C PHE A 138 3.52 -19.01 -0.91
N LYS A 139 4.64 -19.48 -0.36
CA LYS A 139 4.94 -20.93 -0.17
C LYS A 139 3.84 -21.70 0.55
N ASN A 140 3.10 -21.05 1.46
CA ASN A 140 2.00 -21.68 2.21
C ASN A 140 0.82 -22.10 1.31
N HIS A 141 0.75 -21.58 0.07
CA HIS A 141 -0.26 -21.92 -0.92
C HIS A 141 0.19 -23.00 -1.92
N MET A 142 1.41 -23.53 -1.75
CA MET A 142 2.01 -24.51 -2.65
C MET A 142 2.23 -25.84 -1.95
N LYS A 143 1.86 -26.96 -2.61
CA LYS A 143 2.07 -28.30 -2.04
C LYS A 143 3.53 -28.71 -2.00
N SER A 144 4.26 -28.37 -3.04
CA SER A 144 5.71 -28.60 -3.13
C SER A 144 6.33 -27.43 -3.92
N MET A 145 7.36 -26.84 -3.35
CA MET A 145 8.12 -25.76 -3.97
C MET A 145 9.60 -26.10 -3.86
N THR A 146 10.32 -26.10 -4.97
CA THR A 146 11.77 -26.18 -4.95
C THR A 146 12.39 -24.83 -4.57
N LYS A 147 13.68 -24.83 -4.19
CA LYS A 147 14.40 -23.57 -3.96
C LYS A 147 14.44 -22.70 -5.24
N SER A 148 14.48 -23.33 -6.41
CA SER A 148 14.44 -22.63 -7.70
C SER A 148 13.10 -21.92 -7.90
N ASP A 149 11.98 -22.62 -7.65
CA ASP A 149 10.64 -22.04 -7.82
C ASP A 149 10.38 -20.84 -6.89
N ALA A 150 10.97 -20.86 -5.70
CA ALA A 150 10.87 -19.75 -4.75
C ALA A 150 11.39 -18.43 -5.31
N ASN A 151 12.36 -18.48 -6.23
CA ASN A 151 12.97 -17.31 -6.86
C ASN A 151 12.27 -16.85 -8.14
N TYR A 152 11.21 -17.53 -8.60
CA TYR A 152 10.46 -17.08 -9.76
C TYR A 152 9.78 -15.75 -9.43
N ALA A 153 10.26 -14.69 -10.10
CA ALA A 153 9.71 -13.35 -9.97
C ALA A 153 8.48 -13.19 -10.87
N PHE A 154 7.50 -12.42 -10.42
CA PHE A 154 6.34 -12.03 -11.22
C PHE A 154 5.77 -10.70 -10.75
N SER A 155 5.17 -9.97 -11.66
CA SER A 155 4.47 -8.71 -11.38
C SER A 155 2.96 -8.81 -11.59
N ARG A 156 2.48 -9.93 -12.19
CA ARG A 156 1.05 -10.13 -12.47
C ARG A 156 0.63 -11.57 -12.22
N ILE A 157 -0.63 -11.74 -11.78
CA ILE A 157 -1.30 -13.03 -11.77
C ILE A 157 -2.48 -12.96 -12.75
N LEU A 158 -2.38 -13.67 -13.87
CA LEU A 158 -3.45 -13.75 -14.87
C LEU A 158 -4.32 -14.97 -14.59
N VAL A 159 -5.62 -14.75 -14.46
CA VAL A 159 -6.63 -15.76 -14.12
C VAL A 159 -7.65 -15.84 -15.26
N PRO A 160 -7.53 -16.80 -16.18
CA PRO A 160 -8.51 -17.00 -17.25
C PRO A 160 -9.81 -17.58 -16.69
N LEU A 161 -10.95 -17.10 -17.15
CA LEU A 161 -12.26 -17.60 -16.74
C LEU A 161 -12.70 -18.84 -17.56
N ASN A 162 -12.26 -18.90 -18.80
CA ASN A 162 -12.60 -19.96 -19.76
C ASN A 162 -11.61 -21.14 -19.75
N ARG A 163 -10.51 -21.07 -19.00
CA ARG A 163 -9.52 -22.15 -18.84
C ARG A 163 -9.45 -22.59 -17.40
N HIS A 164 -10.26 -23.56 -17.04
CA HIS A 164 -10.32 -24.05 -15.67
C HIS A 164 -9.04 -24.79 -15.24
N GLY A 165 -8.61 -24.55 -14.00
CA GLY A 165 -7.47 -25.28 -13.41
C GLY A 165 -6.09 -24.73 -13.74
N VAL A 166 -6.00 -23.52 -14.32
CA VAL A 166 -4.74 -22.88 -14.67
C VAL A 166 -4.74 -21.42 -14.26
N ILE A 167 -3.62 -20.94 -13.72
CA ILE A 167 -3.31 -19.51 -13.53
C ILE A 167 -1.89 -19.25 -14.07
N TYR A 168 -1.62 -18.00 -14.43
CA TYR A 168 -0.31 -17.61 -14.96
C TYR A 168 0.30 -16.54 -14.08
N PHE A 169 1.54 -16.77 -13.63
CA PHE A 169 2.36 -15.73 -13.02
C PHE A 169 3.24 -15.14 -14.11
N MET A 170 3.18 -13.83 -14.30
CA MET A 170 3.80 -13.14 -15.43
C MET A 170 4.82 -12.13 -14.92
N ASP A 171 6.04 -12.17 -15.45
CA ASP A 171 7.12 -11.24 -15.14
C ASP A 171 7.34 -10.28 -16.33
N ASP A 172 6.91 -9.03 -16.16
CA ASP A 172 6.99 -7.99 -17.19
C ASP A 172 8.44 -7.64 -17.58
N HIS A 173 9.40 -7.88 -16.67
CA HIS A 173 10.81 -7.54 -16.92
C HIS A 173 11.54 -8.63 -17.73
N SER A 174 11.40 -9.87 -17.35
CA SER A 174 12.07 -10.99 -18.00
C SER A 174 11.25 -11.66 -19.10
N LEU A 175 10.00 -11.22 -19.29
CA LEU A 175 9.01 -11.80 -20.21
C LEU A 175 8.73 -13.28 -19.95
N ASN A 176 8.97 -13.73 -18.71
CA ASN A 176 8.67 -15.09 -18.28
C ASN A 176 7.19 -15.23 -17.91
N VAL A 177 6.61 -16.34 -18.28
CA VAL A 177 5.28 -16.77 -17.86
C VAL A 177 5.39 -18.13 -17.20
N TYR A 178 4.95 -18.19 -15.96
CA TYR A 178 4.91 -19.42 -15.18
C TYR A 178 3.47 -19.93 -15.14
N THR A 179 3.22 -21.01 -15.87
CA THR A 179 1.92 -21.68 -15.91
C THR A 179 1.77 -22.57 -14.69
N ALA A 180 0.83 -22.27 -13.83
CA ALA A 180 0.54 -23.03 -12.63
C ALA A 180 -0.77 -23.80 -12.74
N GLN A 181 -0.70 -25.12 -12.58
CA GLN A 181 -1.87 -25.97 -12.45
C GLN A 181 -2.43 -25.88 -11.03
N ILE A 182 -3.73 -25.60 -10.94
CA ILE A 182 -4.43 -25.36 -9.67
C ILE A 182 -5.65 -26.25 -9.51
N ASN A 183 -6.24 -26.23 -8.30
CA ASN A 183 -7.52 -26.90 -8.04
C ASN A 183 -8.67 -26.06 -8.62
N VAL A 184 -9.54 -26.68 -9.43
CA VAL A 184 -10.57 -26.03 -10.27
C VAL A 184 -11.64 -25.24 -9.48
N GLN A 185 -11.94 -25.60 -8.23
CA GLN A 185 -13.06 -25.04 -7.48
C GLN A 185 -12.89 -23.55 -7.08
N ALA A 186 -11.68 -23.01 -7.16
CA ALA A 186 -11.37 -21.68 -6.65
C ALA A 186 -11.73 -20.53 -7.62
N ILE A 187 -11.71 -20.79 -8.95
CA ILE A 187 -11.86 -19.73 -9.98
C ILE A 187 -13.33 -19.42 -10.28
N GLY A 188 -14.26 -20.36 -10.11
CA GLY A 188 -15.68 -20.22 -10.50
C GLY A 188 -16.44 -19.04 -9.87
N LYS A 189 -15.88 -18.42 -8.81
CA LYS A 189 -16.50 -17.28 -8.13
C LYS A 189 -15.96 -15.92 -8.62
N MET A 190 -14.94 -15.88 -9.47
CA MET A 190 -14.36 -14.63 -9.97
C MET A 190 -15.29 -13.92 -10.96
N SER A 191 -16.01 -14.65 -11.82
CA SER A 191 -16.94 -14.08 -12.80
C SER A 191 -18.02 -13.17 -12.19
N SER A 192 -18.38 -13.40 -10.92
CA SER A 192 -19.38 -12.56 -10.25
C SER A 192 -18.84 -11.17 -9.82
N LEU A 193 -17.56 -10.85 -10.03
CA LEU A 193 -17.01 -9.52 -9.72
C LEU A 193 -17.52 -8.48 -10.70
N ILE A 194 -17.55 -8.79 -11.99
CA ILE A 194 -17.98 -7.85 -13.05
C ILE A 194 -19.50 -7.58 -13.04
N THR A 195 -20.29 -8.44 -12.43
CA THR A 195 -21.75 -8.27 -12.33
C THR A 195 -22.18 -7.43 -11.13
N ARG A 196 -21.25 -7.03 -10.26
CA ARG A 196 -21.56 -6.25 -9.06
C ARG A 196 -21.78 -4.78 -9.41
N ARG A 197 -22.90 -4.21 -8.94
CA ARG A 197 -23.27 -2.80 -9.15
C ARG A 197 -22.39 -1.80 -8.39
N ASP A 198 -21.69 -2.24 -7.36
CA ASP A 198 -20.80 -1.42 -6.54
C ASP A 198 -19.35 -1.40 -7.06
N ILE A 199 -19.07 -2.07 -8.16
CA ILE A 199 -17.77 -2.05 -8.84
C ILE A 199 -17.89 -1.17 -10.11
N LYS A 200 -17.04 -0.15 -10.18
CA LYS A 200 -16.85 0.68 -11.39
C LYS A 200 -15.80 0.03 -12.28
N MET A 201 -16.03 0.04 -13.57
CA MET A 201 -15.13 -0.43 -14.63
C MET A 201 -14.60 0.78 -15.39
N VAL A 202 -13.29 1.04 -15.28
CA VAL A 202 -12.63 2.16 -15.95
C VAL A 202 -11.76 1.61 -17.08
N ARG A 203 -11.92 2.13 -18.30
CA ARG A 203 -11.15 1.67 -19.47
C ARG A 203 -9.68 2.02 -19.33
N VAL A 204 -8.83 0.99 -19.46
CA VAL A 204 -7.37 1.14 -19.41
C VAL A 204 -6.74 0.34 -20.53
N GLU A 205 -5.48 0.62 -20.82
CA GLU A 205 -4.67 -0.14 -21.79
C GLU A 205 -3.26 -0.32 -21.21
N TYR A 206 -2.62 -1.42 -21.53
CA TYR A 206 -1.18 -1.58 -21.30
C TYR A 206 -0.44 -1.29 -22.60
N ARG A 207 0.49 -0.34 -22.53
CA ARG A 207 1.34 0.07 -23.66
C ARG A 207 2.81 -0.12 -23.31
N LEU A 208 3.59 -0.36 -24.32
CA LEU A 208 5.05 -0.29 -24.22
C LEU A 208 5.47 1.18 -24.22
N PHE A 209 6.13 1.59 -23.16
CA PHE A 209 6.71 2.91 -23.05
C PHE A 209 8.12 2.81 -22.48
N ASN A 210 9.13 3.24 -23.24
CA ASN A 210 10.56 3.14 -22.89
C ASN A 210 10.97 1.77 -22.37
N GLY A 211 10.47 0.70 -23.00
CA GLY A 211 10.78 -0.69 -22.61
C GLY A 211 10.00 -1.23 -21.41
N HIS A 212 9.07 -0.46 -20.86
CA HIS A 212 8.23 -0.85 -19.72
C HIS A 212 6.77 -0.99 -20.11
N ILE A 213 6.07 -1.98 -19.55
CA ILE A 213 4.63 -2.13 -19.71
C ILE A 213 3.93 -1.18 -18.76
N THR A 214 3.42 -0.07 -19.30
CA THR A 214 2.79 1.02 -18.54
C THR A 214 1.29 1.00 -18.75
N LYS A 215 0.53 1.27 -17.69
CA LYS A 215 -0.93 1.34 -17.71
C LYS A 215 -1.39 2.76 -18.07
N TYR A 216 -2.22 2.87 -19.11
CA TYR A 216 -2.85 4.09 -19.56
C TYR A 216 -4.34 4.08 -19.23
N PHE A 217 -4.84 5.12 -18.58
CA PHE A 217 -6.27 5.40 -18.46
C PHE A 217 -6.71 6.11 -19.75
N LEU A 218 -7.66 5.50 -20.47
CA LEU A 218 -8.11 5.98 -21.78
C LEU A 218 -9.17 7.09 -21.70
N GLN A 219 -9.65 7.38 -20.51
CA GLN A 219 -10.66 8.40 -20.25
C GLN A 219 -10.34 9.11 -18.93
N PRO A 220 -10.83 10.35 -18.75
CA PRO A 220 -10.72 11.04 -17.47
C PRO A 220 -11.35 10.22 -16.34
N ILE A 221 -10.71 10.22 -15.17
CA ILE A 221 -11.18 9.48 -14.01
C ILE A 221 -11.42 10.39 -12.82
N GLU A 222 -12.46 10.08 -12.09
CA GLU A 222 -12.80 10.76 -10.85
C GLU A 222 -12.20 10.00 -9.67
N VAL A 223 -11.31 10.64 -8.92
CA VAL A 223 -10.66 10.09 -7.74
C VAL A 223 -10.96 10.97 -6.53
N PRO A 224 -11.49 10.42 -5.42
CA PRO A 224 -11.83 11.21 -4.25
C PRO A 224 -10.59 11.80 -3.59
N LYS A 225 -10.69 13.05 -3.09
CA LYS A 225 -9.76 13.56 -2.08
C LYS A 225 -9.98 12.80 -0.77
N SER A 226 -8.96 12.76 0.05
CA SER A 226 -9.02 12.13 1.38
C SER A 226 -8.26 12.99 2.37
N SER A 227 -8.72 13.03 3.61
CA SER A 227 -7.98 13.68 4.70
C SER A 227 -7.83 12.68 5.84
N TYR A 228 -6.69 12.71 6.50
CA TYR A 228 -6.36 11.77 7.57
C TYR A 228 -5.86 12.49 8.80
N LEU A 229 -6.35 12.08 9.96
CA LEU A 229 -5.72 12.43 11.21
C LEU A 229 -4.34 11.77 11.24
N ILE A 230 -3.32 12.54 11.62
CA ILE A 230 -1.97 12.02 11.81
C ILE A 230 -1.62 11.98 13.29
N ASN A 231 -0.89 10.95 13.70
CA ASN A 231 -0.29 10.84 15.02
C ASN A 231 1.23 10.90 14.89
N ARG A 232 1.87 11.67 15.75
CA ARG A 232 3.33 11.63 15.87
C ARG A 232 3.71 10.57 16.88
N GLU A 233 4.33 9.51 16.42
CA GLU A 233 4.79 8.41 17.26
C GLU A 233 5.90 8.85 18.22
N ASN A 234 5.97 8.17 19.36
CA ASN A 234 6.98 8.47 20.36
C ASN A 234 8.37 8.08 19.87
N THR A 235 9.26 9.04 19.76
CA THR A 235 10.65 8.86 19.34
C THR A 235 11.39 7.81 20.19
N GLY A 236 11.17 7.80 21.52
CA GLY A 236 11.80 6.86 22.44
C GLY A 236 11.52 5.40 22.11
N LEU A 237 10.32 5.09 21.58
CA LEU A 237 9.99 3.73 21.17
C LEU A 237 10.89 3.27 20.00
N PHE A 238 11.11 4.12 19.01
CA PHE A 238 12.00 3.79 17.87
C PHE A 238 13.47 3.72 18.30
N VAL A 239 13.91 4.60 19.19
CA VAL A 239 15.27 4.52 19.75
C VAL A 239 15.48 3.19 20.46
N THR A 240 14.54 2.78 21.32
CA THR A 240 14.62 1.49 22.04
C THR A 240 14.58 0.29 21.07
N ARG A 241 13.69 0.32 20.06
CA ARG A 241 13.52 -0.78 19.12
C ARG A 241 14.70 -0.95 18.14
N LEU A 242 15.28 0.16 17.68
CA LEU A 242 16.29 0.15 16.64
C LEU A 242 17.73 0.22 17.19
N ILE A 243 17.96 0.97 18.25
CA ILE A 243 19.31 1.19 18.82
C ILE A 243 19.46 0.49 20.17
N GLY A 244 18.49 0.62 21.05
CA GLY A 244 18.57 0.18 22.46
C GLY A 244 18.30 -1.30 22.71
N SER A 245 18.33 -2.17 21.69
CA SER A 245 18.07 -3.62 21.84
C SER A 245 19.17 -4.41 22.55
N ASN A 246 20.33 -3.82 22.78
CA ASN A 246 21.43 -4.44 23.50
C ASN A 246 21.56 -3.85 24.90
N GLU A 247 21.42 -4.67 25.93
CA GLU A 247 21.49 -4.27 27.37
C GLU A 247 22.77 -3.52 27.78
N ASN A 248 23.81 -3.55 26.93
CA ASN A 248 25.13 -2.97 27.19
C ASN A 248 25.47 -1.76 26.31
N SER A 249 24.56 -1.27 25.47
CA SER A 249 24.86 -0.13 24.58
C SER A 249 24.42 1.19 25.22
N SER A 250 25.36 2.14 25.35
CA SER A 250 25.04 3.51 25.74
C SER A 250 24.55 4.29 24.53
N VAL A 251 23.33 4.83 24.60
CA VAL A 251 22.78 5.69 23.54
C VAL A 251 23.13 7.14 23.85
N THR A 252 23.90 7.76 22.99
CA THR A 252 24.21 9.19 23.03
C THR A 252 23.21 9.99 22.21
N THR A 253 22.66 11.06 22.77
CA THR A 253 21.72 11.96 22.10
C THR A 253 22.38 13.31 21.86
N ARG A 254 22.30 13.79 20.61
CA ARG A 254 22.75 15.14 20.21
C ARG A 254 21.61 15.91 19.59
N GLU A 255 21.12 16.92 20.29
CA GLU A 255 20.11 17.82 19.77
C GLU A 255 20.73 18.96 18.96
N GLN A 256 20.13 19.25 17.80
CA GLN A 256 20.47 20.35 16.90
C GLN A 256 19.18 21.07 16.51
N LYS A 257 19.27 22.35 16.11
CA LYS A 257 18.10 23.18 15.78
C LYS A 257 17.14 22.51 14.77
N LYS A 258 17.68 21.76 13.80
CA LYS A 258 16.88 21.15 12.70
C LYS A 258 16.69 19.64 12.83
N GLN A 259 17.48 18.96 13.68
CA GLN A 259 17.47 17.51 13.78
C GLN A 259 17.97 17.05 15.15
N THR A 260 17.51 15.86 15.55
CA THR A 260 18.02 15.14 16.72
C THR A 260 18.72 13.88 16.25
N ILE A 261 19.89 13.60 16.78
CA ILE A 261 20.75 12.47 16.40
C ILE A 261 20.93 11.56 17.61
N TYR A 262 20.66 10.28 17.42
CA TYR A 262 20.91 9.21 18.37
C TYR A 262 21.98 8.29 17.79
N THR A 263 22.99 7.95 18.60
CA THR A 263 24.09 7.05 18.21
C THR A 263 24.41 6.10 19.35
N ASP A 264 24.87 4.90 19.03
CA ASP A 264 25.46 3.96 19.97
C ASP A 264 26.93 3.70 19.64
N ASP A 265 27.59 2.91 20.51
CA ASP A 265 28.99 2.52 20.32
C ASP A 265 29.18 1.38 19.34
N ALA A 266 28.08 0.72 18.92
CA ALA A 266 28.09 -0.42 17.97
C ALA A 266 27.97 0.00 16.49
N GLY A 267 27.90 1.31 16.18
CA GLY A 267 27.80 1.82 14.82
C GLY A 267 26.38 2.00 14.32
N GLN A 268 25.41 2.16 15.22
CA GLN A 268 24.04 2.48 14.88
C GLN A 268 23.81 4.00 15.00
N ARG A 269 23.06 4.57 14.08
CA ARG A 269 22.75 6.00 14.05
C ARG A 269 21.34 6.23 13.57
N MET A 270 20.57 7.03 14.32
CA MET A 270 19.26 7.50 13.91
C MET A 270 19.23 9.03 13.89
N VAL A 271 18.78 9.61 12.79
CA VAL A 271 18.61 11.04 12.58
C VAL A 271 17.15 11.34 12.37
N ILE A 272 16.61 12.27 13.15
CA ILE A 272 15.22 12.72 13.06
C ILE A 272 15.21 14.18 12.68
N LYS A 273 14.56 14.53 11.57
CA LYS A 273 14.31 15.94 11.20
C LYS A 273 13.14 16.48 12.03
N ASN A 274 13.39 17.55 12.81
CA ASN A 274 12.44 18.04 13.80
C ASN A 274 11.16 18.65 13.18
N HIS A 275 11.25 19.19 11.96
CA HIS A 275 10.15 19.94 11.32
C HIS A 275 9.10 19.05 10.63
N ASN A 276 9.47 17.84 10.16
CA ASN A 276 8.59 16.95 9.39
C ASN A 276 8.57 15.52 9.90
N GLY A 277 9.33 15.21 10.97
CA GLY A 277 9.36 13.86 11.54
C GLY A 277 10.04 12.80 10.67
N TYR A 278 10.74 13.21 9.60
CA TYR A 278 11.53 12.29 8.77
C TYR A 278 12.62 11.63 9.60
N VAL A 279 12.70 10.30 9.51
CA VAL A 279 13.68 9.46 10.22
C VAL A 279 14.56 8.75 9.23
N SER A 280 15.86 8.82 9.45
CA SER A 280 16.87 8.02 8.77
C SER A 280 17.66 7.23 9.82
N TYR A 281 17.54 5.91 9.80
CA TYR A 281 18.28 5.01 10.66
C TYR A 281 19.30 4.23 9.83
N THR A 282 20.52 4.14 10.33
CA THR A 282 21.60 3.37 9.70
C THR A 282 22.25 2.45 10.74
N ASN A 283 22.49 1.21 10.37
CA ASN A 283 23.19 0.23 11.19
C ASN A 283 24.40 -0.32 10.40
N TYR A 284 25.58 -0.05 10.89
CA TYR A 284 26.85 -0.54 10.37
C TYR A 284 27.42 -1.73 11.17
N ALA A 285 26.71 -2.15 12.23
CA ALA A 285 27.15 -3.23 13.12
C ALA A 285 27.14 -4.62 12.47
N LYS A 286 26.74 -4.72 11.20
CA LYS A 286 26.74 -5.97 10.40
C LYS A 286 26.04 -7.15 11.10
N GLU A 287 24.89 -6.89 11.70
CA GLU A 287 24.04 -7.95 12.29
C GLU A 287 23.58 -8.99 11.24
N ILE A 288 23.60 -8.61 9.96
CA ILE A 288 23.22 -9.47 8.84
C ILE A 288 24.50 -9.95 8.18
N ALA A 289 24.62 -11.25 8.04
CA ALA A 289 25.75 -11.85 7.34
C ALA A 289 25.89 -11.26 5.92
N GLU A 290 27.12 -10.96 5.54
CA GLU A 290 27.44 -10.55 4.18
C GLU A 290 26.98 -11.65 3.21
N ALA A 291 26.25 -11.27 2.17
CA ALA A 291 25.80 -12.16 1.13
C ALA A 291 26.00 -11.50 -0.22
N ARG A 292 27.03 -11.96 -0.93
CA ARG A 292 27.16 -11.61 -2.34
C ARG A 292 25.99 -12.23 -3.11
N HIS A 293 25.25 -11.40 -3.84
CA HIS A 293 24.14 -11.86 -4.72
C HIS A 293 22.96 -12.52 -3.99
N ARG A 294 22.35 -11.80 -3.02
CA ARG A 294 21.04 -12.24 -2.49
C ARG A 294 20.02 -12.31 -3.61
N SER A 295 19.23 -13.39 -3.59
CA SER A 295 18.07 -13.49 -4.46
C SER A 295 17.02 -12.41 -4.13
N LEU A 296 16.11 -12.11 -5.07
CA LEU A 296 15.00 -11.21 -4.80
C LEU A 296 14.14 -11.75 -3.63
N TYR A 297 13.90 -13.06 -3.58
CA TYR A 297 13.19 -13.72 -2.49
C TYR A 297 13.80 -13.42 -1.13
N ASP A 298 15.12 -13.63 -0.98
CA ASP A 298 15.82 -13.39 0.28
C ASP A 298 15.80 -11.90 0.65
N SER A 299 15.99 -11.02 -0.34
CA SER A 299 15.97 -9.58 -0.15
C SER A 299 14.61 -9.08 0.35
N LEU A 300 13.50 -9.58 -0.25
CA LEU A 300 12.16 -9.19 0.15
C LEU A 300 11.77 -9.73 1.54
N ASN A 301 12.15 -10.98 1.87
CA ASN A 301 11.94 -11.52 3.21
C ASN A 301 12.69 -10.70 4.27
N LEU A 302 13.97 -10.43 4.02
CA LEU A 302 14.81 -9.70 4.94
C LEU A 302 14.34 -8.26 5.12
N SER A 303 13.90 -7.59 4.04
CA SER A 303 13.32 -6.25 4.11
C SER A 303 12.05 -6.24 4.96
N PHE A 304 11.19 -7.24 4.80
CA PHE A 304 9.97 -7.34 5.60
C PHE A 304 10.29 -7.59 7.09
N ASP A 305 11.29 -8.43 7.39
CA ASP A 305 11.71 -8.65 8.77
C ASP A 305 12.24 -7.36 9.41
N ARG A 306 12.93 -6.50 8.65
CA ARG A 306 13.38 -5.18 9.13
C ARG A 306 12.23 -4.18 9.26
N LEU A 307 11.28 -4.19 8.33
CA LEU A 307 10.06 -3.37 8.44
C LEU A 307 9.28 -3.69 9.72
N LYS A 308 9.17 -4.96 10.11
CA LYS A 308 8.50 -5.38 11.34
C LYS A 308 9.14 -4.84 12.62
N LEU A 309 10.45 -4.55 12.61
CA LEU A 309 11.12 -3.95 13.78
C LEU A 309 10.59 -2.57 14.13
N LEU A 310 9.97 -1.87 13.18
CA LEU A 310 9.34 -0.58 13.45
C LEU A 310 8.10 -0.72 14.33
N ASP A 311 7.46 -1.90 14.33
CA ASP A 311 6.25 -2.22 15.11
C ASP A 311 5.15 -1.15 14.94
N VAL A 312 4.93 -0.75 13.70
CA VAL A 312 3.88 0.18 13.27
C VAL A 312 2.74 -0.58 12.59
N ALA A 313 1.56 0.03 12.56
CA ALA A 313 0.44 -0.53 11.82
C ALA A 313 0.73 -0.51 10.32
N LEU A 314 0.58 -1.65 9.65
CA LEU A 314 0.87 -1.83 8.22
C LEU A 314 -0.39 -2.19 7.42
N ASP A 315 -1.60 -1.93 7.93
CA ASP A 315 -2.85 -2.42 7.34
C ASP A 315 -3.07 -1.97 5.90
N ASP A 316 -2.76 -0.72 5.60
CA ASP A 316 -2.85 -0.15 4.25
C ASP A 316 -1.48 -0.06 3.56
N VAL A 317 -0.42 -0.60 4.18
CA VAL A 317 0.94 -0.56 3.63
C VAL A 317 1.13 -1.73 2.69
N ARG A 318 1.59 -1.44 1.47
CA ARG A 318 1.91 -2.45 0.45
C ARG A 318 3.31 -2.22 -0.10
N TYR A 319 3.93 -3.31 -0.48
CA TYR A 319 5.17 -3.28 -1.23
C TYR A 319 4.96 -2.55 -2.56
N SER A 320 5.80 -1.56 -2.81
CA SER A 320 5.66 -0.63 -3.95
C SER A 320 6.79 -0.79 -4.97
N GLU A 321 8.03 -0.96 -4.53
CA GLU A 321 9.18 -0.96 -5.42
C GLU A 321 10.38 -1.68 -4.80
N PHE A 322 11.26 -2.24 -5.66
CA PHE A 322 12.57 -2.73 -5.30
C PHE A 322 13.63 -2.20 -6.27
N ASP A 323 14.60 -1.46 -5.74
CA ASP A 323 15.75 -1.04 -6.51
C ASP A 323 16.85 -2.11 -6.39
N PHE A 324 17.13 -2.78 -7.50
CA PHE A 324 18.12 -3.85 -7.56
C PHE A 324 19.55 -3.35 -7.40
N GLN A 325 19.85 -2.10 -7.73
CA GLN A 325 21.18 -1.51 -7.62
C GLN A 325 21.50 -1.15 -6.17
N SER A 326 20.61 -0.43 -5.51
CA SER A 326 20.77 -0.03 -4.11
C SER A 326 20.30 -1.08 -3.11
N LYS A 327 19.62 -2.15 -3.55
CA LYS A 327 18.96 -3.16 -2.69
C LYS A 327 17.94 -2.55 -1.73
N ASN A 328 17.22 -1.54 -2.20
CA ASN A 328 16.21 -0.82 -1.43
C ASN A 328 14.81 -1.30 -1.77
N ALA A 329 14.07 -1.79 -0.76
CA ALA A 329 12.64 -2.06 -0.85
C ALA A 329 11.84 -0.87 -0.34
N THR A 330 10.88 -0.39 -1.13
CA THR A 330 9.96 0.69 -0.74
C THR A 330 8.58 0.13 -0.52
N TYR A 331 7.99 0.52 0.60
CA TYR A 331 6.61 0.20 0.98
C TYR A 331 5.84 1.51 1.14
N ARG A 332 4.58 1.54 0.70
CA ARG A 332 3.74 2.74 0.74
C ARG A 332 2.35 2.42 1.25
N SER A 333 1.74 3.38 1.93
CA SER A 333 0.30 3.32 2.22
C SER A 333 -0.50 3.54 0.95
N TYR A 334 -1.58 2.75 0.79
CA TYR A 334 -2.49 2.81 -0.34
C TYR A 334 -3.88 3.23 0.11
N ILE A 335 -4.44 4.20 -0.57
CA ILE A 335 -5.79 4.73 -0.33
C ILE A 335 -6.56 4.63 -1.63
N ASN A 336 -7.77 4.06 -1.61
CA ASN A 336 -8.58 3.85 -2.80
C ASN A 336 -7.84 3.12 -3.95
N GLY A 337 -6.85 2.27 -3.62
CA GLY A 337 -6.04 1.55 -4.59
C GLY A 337 -4.87 2.34 -5.20
N PHE A 338 -4.57 3.55 -4.70
CA PHE A 338 -3.47 4.39 -5.15
C PHE A 338 -2.47 4.66 -4.02
N PRO A 339 -1.15 4.69 -4.29
CA PRO A 339 -0.13 4.95 -3.28
C PRO A 339 -0.11 6.41 -2.83
N ILE A 340 0.28 6.64 -1.59
CA ILE A 340 0.75 7.95 -1.15
C ILE A 340 2.21 8.10 -1.57
N ILE A 341 2.53 9.19 -2.27
CA ILE A 341 3.89 9.53 -2.69
C ILE A 341 4.23 10.89 -2.08
N SER A 342 5.08 10.85 -1.07
CA SER A 342 5.42 11.98 -0.20
C SER A 342 6.92 12.23 -0.19
N ALA A 343 7.32 13.48 -0.24
CA ALA A 343 8.72 13.91 -0.04
C ALA A 343 9.15 13.81 1.43
N ASP A 344 8.19 13.85 2.35
CA ASP A 344 8.40 13.75 3.81
C ASP A 344 8.19 12.31 4.34
N GLU A 345 8.04 11.34 3.44
CA GLU A 345 7.84 9.90 3.73
C GLU A 345 6.58 9.59 4.56
N TYR A 346 5.54 10.43 4.51
CA TYR A 346 4.25 10.10 5.13
C TYR A 346 3.68 8.83 4.50
N GLY A 347 3.38 7.82 5.34
CA GLY A 347 2.88 6.54 4.88
C GLY A 347 3.84 5.76 3.98
N SER A 348 5.14 6.05 4.03
CA SER A 348 6.18 5.38 3.25
C SER A 348 7.28 4.84 4.17
N TYR A 349 7.83 3.68 3.77
CA TYR A 349 8.93 3.02 4.47
C TYR A 349 9.93 2.51 3.44
N GLN A 350 11.19 2.84 3.62
CA GLN A 350 12.28 2.35 2.79
C GLN A 350 13.20 1.46 3.62
N VAL A 351 13.54 0.32 3.10
CA VAL A 351 14.42 -0.65 3.75
C VAL A 351 15.50 -1.07 2.78
N GLN A 352 16.70 -0.57 2.99
CA GLN A 352 17.88 -0.93 2.24
C GLN A 352 18.77 -1.86 3.05
N ILE A 353 19.20 -2.96 2.45
CA ILE A 353 20.16 -3.87 3.05
C ILE A 353 21.21 -4.22 1.99
N THR A 354 22.38 -3.63 2.14
CA THR A 354 23.51 -3.81 1.20
C THR A 354 24.04 -5.23 1.22
N ASP A 355 24.81 -5.61 0.20
CA ASP A 355 25.48 -6.92 0.16
C ASP A 355 26.56 -7.06 1.26
N SER A 356 27.08 -5.94 1.79
CA SER A 356 27.97 -5.91 2.95
C SER A 356 27.26 -6.06 4.30
N GLY A 357 25.93 -6.18 4.32
CA GLY A 357 25.14 -6.33 5.55
C GLY A 357 24.73 -5.02 6.22
N ASN A 358 25.15 -3.85 5.71
CA ASN A 358 24.72 -2.56 6.26
C ASN A 358 23.23 -2.35 5.99
N GLN A 359 22.55 -1.76 6.96
CA GLN A 359 21.12 -1.51 6.92
C GLN A 359 20.84 -0.01 6.93
N HIS A 360 19.87 0.42 6.13
CA HIS A 360 19.37 1.78 6.15
C HIS A 360 17.85 1.76 6.05
N LEU A 361 17.18 2.35 7.05
CA LEU A 361 15.72 2.47 7.10
C LEU A 361 15.36 3.97 7.04
N VAL A 362 14.37 4.28 6.20
CA VAL A 362 13.81 5.62 6.11
C VAL A 362 12.29 5.53 6.30
N PHE A 363 11.76 6.38 7.17
CA PHE A 363 10.32 6.43 7.46
C PHE A 363 9.95 7.76 8.10
N SER A 364 8.65 7.97 8.33
CA SER A 364 8.14 9.14 9.08
C SER A 364 7.74 8.73 10.50
N LEU A 365 7.96 9.62 11.48
CA LEU A 365 7.35 9.52 12.80
C LEU A 365 5.84 9.75 12.75
N TYR A 366 5.32 10.35 11.68
CA TYR A 366 3.90 10.57 11.53
C TYR A 366 3.24 9.36 10.89
N THR A 367 2.25 8.79 11.57
CA THR A 367 1.44 7.67 11.09
C THR A 367 0.04 8.16 10.77
N LEU A 368 -0.53 7.61 9.69
CA LEU A 368 -1.93 7.83 9.33
C LEU A 368 -2.81 7.09 10.33
N GLN A 369 -3.83 7.77 10.87
CA GLN A 369 -4.74 7.18 11.85
C GLN A 369 -6.09 6.86 11.17
N VAL A 370 -7.05 7.73 11.35
CA VAL A 370 -8.40 7.54 10.82
C VAL A 370 -8.70 8.58 9.74
N PRO A 371 -9.45 8.21 8.71
CA PRO A 371 -9.94 9.18 7.76
C PRO A 371 -10.88 10.15 8.47
N VAL A 372 -10.72 11.44 8.19
CA VAL A 372 -11.63 12.49 8.62
C VAL A 372 -12.50 12.91 7.45
N PRO A 373 -13.72 13.43 7.69
CA PRO A 373 -14.54 13.97 6.62
C PRO A 373 -13.73 15.02 5.86
N ALA A 374 -13.45 14.76 4.59
CA ALA A 374 -12.90 15.74 3.67
C ALA A 374 -14.05 16.47 2.97
N ASP A 375 -13.82 17.70 2.55
CA ASP A 375 -14.72 18.34 1.58
C ASP A 375 -14.82 17.39 0.37
N SER A 376 -16.03 16.91 0.11
CA SER A 376 -16.34 15.74 -0.71
C SER A 376 -16.08 15.89 -2.22
N ASN A 377 -15.21 16.81 -2.62
CA ASN A 377 -14.92 17.06 -4.02
C ASN A 377 -13.89 16.07 -4.53
N ALA A 378 -14.33 15.10 -5.30
CA ALA A 378 -13.42 14.28 -6.09
C ALA A 378 -12.69 15.15 -7.13
N VAL A 379 -11.46 14.76 -7.45
CA VAL A 379 -10.66 15.39 -8.50
C VAL A 379 -10.89 14.63 -9.80
N GLN A 380 -11.26 15.37 -10.84
CA GLN A 380 -11.28 14.87 -12.20
C GLN A 380 -9.85 14.88 -12.74
N LEU A 381 -9.23 13.72 -12.86
CA LEU A 381 -7.91 13.58 -13.47
C LEU A 381 -8.06 13.38 -14.97
N PRO A 382 -7.18 13.97 -15.82
CA PRO A 382 -7.18 13.74 -17.26
C PRO A 382 -6.88 12.29 -17.59
N ASN A 383 -7.06 11.88 -18.85
CA ASN A 383 -6.55 10.60 -19.31
C ASN A 383 -5.01 10.62 -19.36
N THR A 384 -4.37 9.46 -19.46
CA THR A 384 -2.89 9.39 -19.40
C THR A 384 -2.23 10.00 -20.63
N ASP A 385 -2.87 9.93 -21.79
CA ASP A 385 -2.33 10.53 -23.03
C ASP A 385 -2.22 12.06 -22.91
N ASP A 386 -3.23 12.73 -22.33
CA ASP A 386 -3.20 14.18 -22.08
C ASP A 386 -2.05 14.57 -21.12
N VAL A 387 -1.80 13.77 -20.09
CA VAL A 387 -0.67 13.99 -19.17
C VAL A 387 0.66 13.88 -19.89
N MET A 388 0.84 12.82 -20.69
CA MET A 388 2.07 12.59 -21.44
C MET A 388 2.31 13.68 -22.49
N GLU A 389 1.24 14.15 -23.15
CA GLU A 389 1.32 15.26 -24.10
C GLU A 389 1.69 16.58 -23.41
N SER A 390 1.13 16.87 -22.23
CA SER A 390 1.49 18.05 -21.43
C SER A 390 2.97 18.06 -21.07
N LEU A 391 3.52 16.93 -20.64
CA LEU A 391 4.95 16.79 -20.33
C LEU A 391 5.82 17.03 -21.55
N LYS A 392 5.44 16.49 -22.70
CA LYS A 392 6.15 16.67 -23.96
C LYS A 392 6.14 18.12 -24.43
N GLN A 393 4.98 18.78 -24.35
CA GLN A 393 4.83 20.20 -24.72
C GLN A 393 5.63 21.14 -23.82
N SER A 394 5.80 20.76 -22.53
CA SER A 394 6.65 21.52 -21.59
C SER A 394 8.16 21.27 -21.80
N GLY A 395 8.56 20.44 -22.76
CA GLY A 395 9.97 20.21 -23.07
C GLY A 395 10.64 19.10 -22.22
N ILE A 396 9.86 18.36 -21.46
CA ILE A 396 10.40 17.24 -20.66
C ILE A 396 10.97 16.15 -21.56
N ASP A 397 12.18 15.70 -21.23
CA ASP A 397 12.82 14.59 -21.95
C ASP A 397 12.07 13.28 -21.67
N MET A 398 11.23 12.87 -22.62
CA MET A 398 10.39 11.68 -22.52
C MET A 398 11.19 10.38 -22.36
N GLN A 399 12.47 10.35 -22.77
CA GLN A 399 13.32 9.16 -22.61
C GLN A 399 13.75 8.92 -21.15
N LYS A 400 13.69 9.94 -20.30
CA LYS A 400 14.00 9.86 -18.88
C LYS A 400 12.81 9.44 -18.03
N ILE A 401 11.63 9.28 -18.63
CA ILE A 401 10.43 8.82 -17.96
C ILE A 401 10.39 7.29 -18.01
N ASN A 402 10.41 6.66 -16.85
CA ASN A 402 10.38 5.19 -16.75
C ASN A 402 8.97 4.65 -16.48
N ASN A 403 8.11 5.44 -15.85
CA ASN A 403 6.74 5.03 -15.53
C ASN A 403 5.84 6.24 -15.24
N VAL A 404 4.53 6.03 -15.32
CA VAL A 404 3.51 7.00 -14.92
C VAL A 404 2.40 6.28 -14.13
N GLN A 405 1.95 6.85 -13.03
CA GLN A 405 0.87 6.30 -12.22
C GLN A 405 0.09 7.39 -11.50
N ILE A 406 -1.13 7.08 -11.12
CA ILE A 406 -1.89 7.92 -10.19
C ILE A 406 -1.46 7.59 -8.77
N GLY A 407 -1.34 8.61 -7.94
CA GLY A 407 -1.06 8.55 -6.53
C GLY A 407 -1.65 9.72 -5.77
N TYR A 408 -1.49 9.73 -4.48
CA TYR A 408 -1.88 10.84 -3.62
C TYR A 408 -0.66 11.67 -3.23
N ARG A 409 -0.78 12.99 -3.45
CA ARG A 409 0.14 13.99 -2.92
C ARG A 409 -0.40 14.50 -1.60
N GLU A 410 0.46 14.52 -0.58
CA GLU A 410 0.10 15.11 0.70
C GLU A 410 0.26 16.62 0.70
N SER A 411 -0.57 17.29 1.49
CA SER A 411 -0.45 18.68 1.87
C SER A 411 -0.92 18.89 3.31
N LYS A 412 -0.39 19.90 3.96
CA LYS A 412 -0.86 20.29 5.31
C LYS A 412 -2.28 20.81 5.21
N ASN A 413 -3.15 20.36 6.11
CA ASN A 413 -4.47 20.91 6.21
C ASN A 413 -4.44 22.32 6.79
N GLU A 414 -5.19 23.26 6.18
CA GLU A 414 -5.19 24.68 6.59
C GLU A 414 -5.83 24.89 7.97
N SER A 415 -6.75 24.03 8.38
CA SER A 415 -7.53 24.17 9.62
C SER A 415 -6.92 23.43 10.80
N SER A 416 -6.04 22.44 10.58
CA SER A 416 -5.51 21.59 11.64
C SER A 416 -4.13 21.04 11.33
N ALA A 417 -3.17 21.28 12.23
CA ALA A 417 -1.84 20.69 12.14
C ALA A 417 -1.81 19.16 12.38
N LEU A 418 -2.90 18.58 12.87
CA LEU A 418 -3.05 17.15 13.11
C LEU A 418 -3.72 16.41 11.94
N VAL A 419 -3.98 17.11 10.83
CA VAL A 419 -4.60 16.55 9.66
C VAL A 419 -3.70 16.78 8.45
N ILE A 420 -3.60 15.78 7.59
CA ILE A 420 -3.04 15.94 6.24
C ILE A 420 -4.14 15.73 5.21
N ASP A 421 -4.07 16.52 4.16
CA ASP A 421 -4.92 16.38 2.99
C ASP A 421 -4.19 15.59 1.91
N LEU A 422 -4.89 14.67 1.29
CA LEU A 422 -4.40 13.80 0.25
C LEU A 422 -5.15 14.10 -1.04
N THR A 423 -4.46 14.72 -1.99
CA THR A 423 -5.01 15.09 -3.29
C THR A 423 -4.49 14.15 -4.36
N PRO A 424 -5.38 13.49 -5.14
CA PRO A 424 -4.94 12.60 -6.21
C PRO A 424 -4.34 13.40 -7.36
N THR A 425 -3.26 12.86 -7.94
CA THR A 425 -2.56 13.41 -9.09
C THR A 425 -1.84 12.31 -9.86
N TYR A 426 -1.33 12.62 -11.04
CA TYR A 426 -0.36 11.75 -11.70
C TYR A 426 1.04 12.00 -11.17
N PHE A 427 1.75 10.90 -10.89
CA PHE A 427 3.18 10.89 -10.63
C PHE A 427 3.92 10.27 -11.80
N VAL A 428 5.03 10.88 -12.15
CA VAL A 428 5.92 10.46 -13.24
C VAL A 428 7.24 10.03 -12.62
N LYS A 429 7.73 8.86 -12.98
CA LYS A 429 9.05 8.39 -12.55
C LYS A 429 10.10 8.95 -13.51
N TYR A 430 10.61 10.12 -13.20
CA TYR A 430 11.60 10.85 -13.98
C TYR A 430 12.99 10.69 -13.35
N ASN A 431 13.98 10.21 -14.11
CA ASN A 431 15.31 9.88 -13.58
C ASN A 431 15.25 8.99 -12.32
N ASN A 432 14.36 7.99 -12.31
CA ASN A 432 14.09 7.08 -11.18
C ASN A 432 13.49 7.71 -9.91
N VAL A 433 13.06 8.99 -9.95
CA VAL A 433 12.38 9.68 -8.86
C VAL A 433 10.92 9.91 -9.23
N TRP A 434 10.02 9.64 -8.29
CA TRP A 434 8.61 9.94 -8.46
C TRP A 434 8.33 11.41 -8.20
N ILE A 435 7.83 12.13 -9.21
CA ILE A 435 7.55 13.57 -9.17
C ILE A 435 6.11 13.78 -9.65
N ASP A 436 5.37 14.69 -9.01
CA ASP A 436 4.06 15.14 -9.49
C ASP A 436 4.24 15.74 -10.89
N TYR A 437 3.46 15.30 -11.88
CA TYR A 437 3.59 15.77 -13.25
C TYR A 437 3.45 17.29 -13.38
N ARG A 438 2.63 17.92 -12.51
CA ARG A 438 2.44 19.36 -12.48
C ARG A 438 3.70 20.11 -12.07
N ASP A 439 4.45 19.54 -11.11
CA ASP A 439 5.73 20.16 -10.68
C ASP A 439 6.77 20.06 -11.79
N LEU A 440 6.77 19.01 -12.61
CA LEU A 440 7.63 18.90 -13.79
C LEU A 440 7.26 19.94 -14.85
N VAL A 441 5.98 20.11 -15.14
CA VAL A 441 5.49 21.08 -16.13
C VAL A 441 5.84 22.53 -15.70
N HIS A 442 5.61 22.90 -14.43
CA HIS A 442 5.82 24.26 -13.94
C HIS A 442 7.32 24.65 -13.79
N ASN A 443 8.18 23.70 -13.44
CA ASN A 443 9.61 23.97 -13.27
C ASN A 443 10.30 24.35 -14.58
N GLU A 444 9.84 23.84 -15.71
CA GLU A 444 10.35 24.18 -17.03
C GLU A 444 9.79 25.52 -17.57
N GLU A 445 8.54 25.87 -17.21
CA GLU A 445 7.97 27.18 -17.56
C GLU A 445 8.69 28.34 -16.85
N GLY A 446 9.22 28.13 -15.63
CA GLY A 446 9.99 29.10 -14.87
C GLY A 446 11.45 29.25 -15.30
N SER A 447 11.95 28.34 -16.16
CA SER A 447 13.34 28.36 -16.67
C SER A 447 13.45 28.88 -18.11
N ARG A 448 12.34 29.24 -18.73
CA ARG A 448 12.26 29.93 -20.01
C ARG A 448 11.99 31.44 -19.80
#